data_60ae32bff8891aeb408cd38e6d27e29e
#
_entry.id   60ae32bff8891aeb408cd38e6d27e29e
#
_cell.length_a   1.000
_cell.length_b   1.000
_cell.length_c   1.000
_cell.angle_alpha   90.00
_cell.angle_beta   90.00
_cell.angle_gamma   90.00
#
_symmetry.space_group_name_H-M   'P 1'
#
loop_
_entity.id
_entity.type
_entity.pdbx_description
1 polymer ?
#
loop_
_entity_poly.entity_id
_entity_poly.type
_entity_poly.pdbx_seq_one_letter_code
_entity_poly.pdbx_strand_id
1 'polypeptide(L)'
;MVASASLGSPSLFAVSFDALAPHYRWMEFLLAGEKLQRCRTAFLDDIPAARNILLVGEGHGRCLVECCRRFQGARLVCVDASEQMLAQARHRLAAQRAATTMVEFIHADVLNWSPSARTFDLIATNFFLDCFCRDQLERVICRLAIAAAPGASWLLADFQIPSREPRRIRSRLILWAMYVFFRTTTRLPAKRLTPPDLFLNREGFRLHRRIEAEWGLLHSDWWRGPGESGNLT
;
A
#
# COMPACT_ATOMS: atom_id res chain seq x y z
N MET A 1 7.85 29.87 28.21
CA MET A 1 8.33 30.14 26.85
C MET A 1 7.83 29.01 25.96
N VAL A 2 6.79 29.27 25.20
CA VAL A 2 6.15 28.30 24.30
C VAL A 2 6.81 28.46 22.93
N ALA A 3 7.49 27.40 22.46
CA ALA A 3 8.12 27.40 21.14
C ALA A 3 7.03 27.28 20.07
N SER A 4 6.90 28.32 19.27
CA SER A 4 6.04 28.42 18.09
C SER A 4 6.59 27.49 17.01
N ALA A 5 5.86 26.43 16.67
CA ALA A 5 6.16 25.59 15.51
C ALA A 5 5.77 26.37 14.23
N SER A 6 6.73 26.64 13.37
CA SER A 6 6.53 27.26 12.06
C SER A 6 5.72 26.34 11.15
N LEU A 7 4.55 26.79 10.74
CA LEU A 7 3.75 26.21 9.64
C LEU A 7 4.57 26.34 8.35
N GLY A 8 5.10 25.20 7.88
CA GLY A 8 5.73 25.09 6.57
C GLY A 8 4.70 25.37 5.47
N SER A 9 5.07 26.21 4.51
CA SER A 9 4.26 26.57 3.34
C SER A 9 3.83 25.32 2.57
N PRO A 10 2.58 25.25 2.05
CA PRO A 10 2.13 24.11 1.26
C PRO A 10 2.97 24.00 -0.02
N SER A 11 3.60 22.86 -0.24
CA SER A 11 4.35 22.59 -1.46
C SER A 11 3.38 22.60 -2.66
N LEU A 12 3.70 23.36 -3.70
CA LEU A 12 2.95 23.53 -4.95
C LEU A 12 2.74 22.22 -5.76
N PHE A 13 3.16 21.08 -5.23
CA PHE A 13 3.08 19.76 -5.87
C PHE A 13 2.31 18.72 -5.03
N ALA A 14 1.52 19.13 -4.05
CA ALA A 14 0.65 18.19 -3.34
C ALA A 14 -0.37 17.61 -4.32
N VAL A 15 -0.21 16.33 -4.67
CA VAL A 15 -1.25 15.56 -5.36
C VAL A 15 -2.46 15.56 -4.45
N SER A 16 -3.58 16.12 -4.91
CA SER A 16 -4.83 16.13 -4.12
C SER A 16 -5.44 14.72 -4.13
N PHE A 17 -4.98 13.87 -3.24
CA PHE A 17 -5.55 12.52 -3.05
C PHE A 17 -7.01 12.58 -2.57
N ASP A 18 -7.46 13.69 -2.00
CA ASP A 18 -8.87 13.91 -1.66
C ASP A 18 -9.78 13.96 -2.90
N ALA A 19 -9.25 14.42 -4.04
CA ALA A 19 -9.97 14.34 -5.32
C ALA A 19 -10.11 12.89 -5.85
N LEU A 20 -9.31 11.94 -5.34
CA LEU A 20 -9.38 10.52 -5.68
C LEU A 20 -10.54 9.79 -4.99
N ALA A 21 -10.93 10.21 -3.80
CA ALA A 21 -11.89 9.49 -2.96
C ALA A 21 -13.24 9.20 -3.66
N PRO A 22 -13.86 10.11 -4.44
CA PRO A 22 -15.09 9.80 -5.20
C PRO A 22 -14.86 8.86 -6.38
N HIS A 23 -13.68 8.95 -7.01
CA HIS A 23 -13.35 8.20 -8.24
C HIS A 23 -12.83 6.80 -7.94
N TYR A 24 -12.30 6.56 -6.74
CA TYR A 24 -11.88 5.25 -6.27
C TYR A 24 -13.06 4.27 -6.21
N ARG A 25 -14.25 4.74 -5.82
CA ARG A 25 -15.48 3.95 -5.84
C ARG A 25 -15.87 3.48 -7.25
N TRP A 26 -15.64 4.32 -8.27
CA TRP A 26 -15.93 3.99 -9.67
C TRP A 26 -14.96 2.92 -10.21
N MET A 27 -13.68 3.00 -9.83
CA MET A 27 -12.69 1.96 -10.14
C MET A 27 -13.03 0.62 -9.49
N GLU A 28 -13.48 0.64 -8.23
CA GLU A 28 -14.01 -0.56 -7.56
C GLU A 28 -15.22 -1.14 -8.26
N PHE A 29 -16.10 -0.30 -8.78
CA PHE A 29 -17.28 -0.74 -9.53
C PHE A 29 -16.89 -1.39 -10.88
N LEU A 30 -15.95 -0.78 -11.64
CA LEU A 30 -15.49 -1.31 -12.93
C LEU A 30 -14.68 -2.62 -12.82
N LEU A 31 -13.88 -2.75 -11.77
CA LEU A 31 -12.99 -3.92 -11.56
C LEU A 31 -13.62 -4.98 -10.63
N ALA A 32 -14.93 -4.87 -10.34
CA ALA A 32 -15.62 -5.69 -9.36
C ALA A 32 -14.87 -5.73 -8.01
N GLY A 33 -15.23 -4.86 -7.07
CA GLY A 33 -14.53 -4.62 -5.79
C GLY A 33 -14.15 -5.85 -4.97
N GLU A 34 -14.84 -6.98 -5.17
CA GLU A 34 -14.49 -8.28 -4.58
C GLU A 34 -13.16 -8.84 -5.12
N LYS A 35 -12.84 -8.62 -6.41
CA LYS A 35 -11.61 -9.13 -7.00
C LYS A 35 -10.39 -8.41 -6.46
N LEU A 36 -10.47 -7.08 -6.32
CA LEU A 36 -9.43 -6.28 -5.67
C LEU A 36 -9.28 -6.67 -4.20
N GLN A 37 -10.40 -6.93 -3.50
CA GLN A 37 -10.36 -7.37 -2.12
C GLN A 37 -9.68 -8.74 -1.97
N ARG A 38 -9.98 -9.70 -2.85
CA ARG A 38 -9.29 -11.00 -2.87
C ARG A 38 -7.78 -10.85 -3.07
N CYS A 39 -7.35 -9.92 -3.94
CA CYS A 39 -5.93 -9.63 -4.12
C CYS A 39 -5.30 -9.07 -2.84
N ARG A 40 -5.96 -8.11 -2.15
CA ARG A 40 -5.47 -7.51 -0.91
C ARG A 40 -5.26 -8.53 0.21
N THR A 41 -6.10 -9.56 0.25
CA THR A 41 -6.11 -10.55 1.35
C THR A 41 -5.52 -11.90 0.96
N ALA A 42 -5.02 -12.06 -0.26
CA ALA A 42 -4.62 -13.34 -0.83
C ALA A 42 -3.64 -14.16 0.03
N PHE A 43 -2.79 -13.49 0.80
CA PHE A 43 -1.81 -14.14 1.70
C PHE A 43 -2.01 -13.80 3.17
N LEU A 44 -3.10 -13.12 3.53
CA LEU A 44 -3.27 -12.62 4.90
C LEU A 44 -3.34 -13.77 5.93
N ASP A 45 -3.98 -14.88 5.55
CA ASP A 45 -4.09 -16.07 6.41
C ASP A 45 -2.78 -16.87 6.50
N ASP A 46 -1.91 -16.74 5.50
CA ASP A 46 -0.61 -17.43 5.44
C ASP A 46 0.45 -16.71 6.29
N ILE A 47 0.23 -15.42 6.65
CA ILE A 47 1.18 -14.64 7.46
C ILE A 47 1.20 -15.16 8.89
N PRO A 48 2.39 -15.39 9.47
CA PRO A 48 2.53 -15.66 10.91
C PRO A 48 1.94 -14.56 11.76
N ALA A 49 1.79 -14.80 13.06
CA ALA A 49 1.28 -13.79 13.98
C ALA A 49 2.09 -12.49 13.88
N ALA A 50 1.44 -11.41 13.45
CA ALA A 50 2.02 -10.08 13.40
C ALA A 50 1.54 -9.26 14.58
N ARG A 51 2.43 -8.46 15.18
CA ARG A 51 2.15 -7.60 16.35
C ARG A 51 2.17 -6.12 16.02
N ASN A 52 2.99 -5.70 15.08
CA ASN A 52 3.12 -4.32 14.64
C ASN A 52 2.93 -4.27 13.13
N ILE A 53 1.80 -3.74 12.69
CA ILE A 53 1.37 -3.77 11.29
C ILE A 53 1.32 -2.36 10.74
N LEU A 54 1.92 -2.13 9.58
CA LEU A 54 1.88 -0.89 8.85
C LEU A 54 1.06 -1.05 7.55
N LEU A 55 -0.02 -0.31 7.45
CA LEU A 55 -0.84 -0.22 6.24
C LEU A 55 -0.62 1.16 5.60
N VAL A 56 -0.15 1.19 4.35
CA VAL A 56 0.16 2.44 3.64
C VAL A 56 -0.69 2.55 2.37
N GLY A 57 -1.37 3.68 2.23
CA GLY A 57 -2.28 3.92 1.11
C GLY A 57 -3.50 2.99 1.13
N GLU A 58 -3.98 2.66 2.33
CA GLU A 58 -5.07 1.69 2.53
C GLU A 58 -6.41 2.18 1.97
N GLY A 59 -6.54 3.48 1.74
CA GLY A 59 -7.75 4.08 1.25
C GLY A 59 -8.90 3.95 2.26
N HIS A 60 -10.01 3.35 1.85
CA HIS A 60 -11.24 3.30 2.64
C HIS A 60 -11.33 2.10 3.64
N GLY A 61 -10.22 1.45 3.98
CA GLY A 61 -10.12 0.55 5.13
C GLY A 61 -10.61 -0.88 4.94
N ARG A 62 -10.62 -1.42 3.73
CA ARG A 62 -11.05 -2.81 3.49
C ARG A 62 -10.03 -3.83 3.99
N CYS A 63 -8.74 -3.63 3.72
CA CYS A 63 -7.69 -4.50 4.22
C CYS A 63 -7.47 -4.29 5.73
N LEU A 64 -7.60 -3.04 6.20
CA LEU A 64 -7.54 -2.70 7.61
C LEU A 64 -8.50 -3.56 8.44
N VAL A 65 -9.77 -3.68 8.02
CA VAL A 65 -10.76 -4.52 8.74
C VAL A 65 -10.32 -5.98 8.79
N GLU A 66 -9.83 -6.52 7.69
CA GLU A 66 -9.38 -7.92 7.65
C GLU A 66 -8.11 -8.13 8.50
N CYS A 67 -7.18 -7.17 8.50
CA CYS A 67 -6.03 -7.20 9.41
C CYS A 67 -6.45 -7.18 10.88
N CYS A 68 -7.42 -6.34 11.25
CA CYS A 68 -7.94 -6.30 12.63
C CYS A 68 -8.61 -7.62 13.04
N ARG A 69 -9.30 -8.30 12.11
CA ARG A 69 -9.90 -9.60 12.38
C ARG A 69 -8.86 -10.71 12.53
N ARG A 70 -7.84 -10.68 11.66
CA ARG A 70 -6.80 -11.73 11.61
C ARG A 70 -5.78 -11.60 12.73
N PHE A 71 -5.39 -10.38 13.10
CA PHE A 71 -4.31 -10.09 14.05
C PHE A 71 -4.86 -9.39 15.29
N GLN A 72 -5.67 -10.11 16.05
CA GLN A 72 -6.25 -9.58 17.30
C GLN A 72 -5.15 -9.22 18.29
N GLY A 73 -5.28 -8.04 18.92
CA GLY A 73 -4.29 -7.53 19.85
C GLY A 73 -3.03 -6.92 19.23
N ALA A 74 -2.90 -6.91 17.89
CA ALA A 74 -1.83 -6.22 17.21
C ALA A 74 -2.01 -4.70 17.28
N ARG A 75 -0.90 -3.95 17.20
CA ARG A 75 -0.89 -2.52 16.94
C ARG A 75 -0.86 -2.30 15.42
N LEU A 76 -1.84 -1.59 14.88
CA LEU A 76 -1.91 -1.21 13.49
C LEU A 76 -1.65 0.28 13.32
N VAL A 77 -0.83 0.65 12.37
CA VAL A 77 -0.64 2.03 11.91
C VAL A 77 -1.13 2.12 10.48
N CYS A 78 -2.13 2.97 10.24
CA CYS A 78 -2.73 3.21 8.92
C CYS A 78 -2.34 4.60 8.44
N VAL A 79 -1.56 4.70 7.37
CA VAL A 79 -1.05 5.96 6.81
C VAL A 79 -1.68 6.20 5.45
N ASP A 80 -2.26 7.37 5.25
CA ASP A 80 -2.80 7.81 3.97
C ASP A 80 -2.62 9.32 3.80
N ALA A 81 -2.42 9.78 2.58
CA ALA A 81 -2.30 11.19 2.25
C ALA A 81 -3.65 11.89 2.13
N SER A 82 -4.76 11.16 2.19
CA SER A 82 -6.13 11.66 2.14
C SER A 82 -6.82 11.52 3.49
N GLU A 83 -7.16 12.65 4.11
CA GLU A 83 -7.96 12.64 5.35
C GLU A 83 -9.37 12.06 5.11
N GLN A 84 -9.93 12.26 3.91
CA GLN A 84 -11.23 11.69 3.56
C GLN A 84 -11.18 10.16 3.51
N MET A 85 -10.09 9.57 2.99
CA MET A 85 -9.88 8.12 3.00
C MET A 85 -9.73 7.60 4.43
N LEU A 86 -8.95 8.27 5.26
CA LEU A 86 -8.80 7.90 6.68
C LEU A 86 -10.14 8.00 7.43
N ALA A 87 -10.96 9.01 7.15
CA ALA A 87 -12.29 9.14 7.74
C ALA A 87 -13.20 7.96 7.34
N GLN A 88 -13.17 7.54 6.07
CA GLN A 88 -13.91 6.36 5.62
C GLN A 88 -13.39 5.06 6.26
N ALA A 89 -12.08 4.92 6.42
CA ALA A 89 -11.47 3.78 7.09
C ALA A 89 -11.87 3.70 8.56
N ARG A 90 -11.84 4.83 9.29
CA ARG A 90 -12.34 4.93 10.67
C ARG A 90 -13.81 4.54 10.78
N HIS A 91 -14.66 5.09 9.90
CA HIS A 91 -16.08 4.77 9.87
C HIS A 91 -16.33 3.29 9.59
N ARG A 92 -15.62 2.71 8.64
CA ARG A 92 -15.72 1.28 8.31
C ARG A 92 -15.29 0.40 9.48
N LEU A 93 -14.20 0.75 10.16
CA LEU A 93 -13.72 0.02 11.33
C LEU A 93 -14.73 0.11 12.48
N ALA A 94 -15.27 1.29 12.75
CA ALA A 94 -16.26 1.50 13.82
C ALA A 94 -17.56 0.70 13.59
N ALA A 95 -17.95 0.48 12.33
CA ALA A 95 -19.10 -0.36 11.99
C ALA A 95 -18.87 -1.86 12.27
N GLN A 96 -17.62 -2.28 12.47
CA GLN A 96 -17.27 -3.66 12.83
C GLN A 96 -17.12 -3.77 14.34
N ARG A 97 -18.00 -4.49 15.01
CA ARG A 97 -18.02 -4.66 16.49
C ARG A 97 -16.82 -5.40 17.07
N ALA A 98 -15.76 -5.63 16.32
CA ALA A 98 -14.69 -6.59 16.61
C ALA A 98 -13.30 -5.97 16.93
N ALA A 99 -13.18 -4.71 17.28
CA ALA A 99 -11.86 -4.10 17.41
C ALA A 99 -11.38 -4.03 18.88
N THR A 100 -10.78 -5.10 19.38
CA THR A 100 -9.80 -5.04 20.48
C THR A 100 -8.41 -4.59 19.99
N THR A 101 -8.28 -4.23 18.74
CA THR A 101 -7.02 -3.88 18.06
C THR A 101 -6.80 -2.38 18.15
N MET A 102 -5.61 -1.96 18.59
CA MET A 102 -5.22 -0.55 18.59
C MET A 102 -4.87 -0.10 17.18
N VAL A 103 -5.65 0.82 16.62
CA VAL A 103 -5.40 1.40 15.30
C VAL A 103 -5.06 2.87 15.43
N GLU A 104 -3.87 3.23 14.96
CA GLU A 104 -3.40 4.60 14.82
C GLU A 104 -3.58 5.05 13.37
N PHE A 105 -4.24 6.18 13.15
CA PHE A 105 -4.44 6.77 11.83
C PHE A 105 -3.57 8.00 11.66
N ILE A 106 -2.71 7.99 10.65
CA ILE A 106 -1.77 9.05 10.36
C ILE A 106 -2.08 9.67 8.99
N HIS A 107 -2.47 10.95 9.00
CA HIS A 107 -2.61 11.72 7.77
C HIS A 107 -1.23 12.23 7.36
N ALA A 108 -0.60 11.60 6.38
CA ALA A 108 0.73 11.97 5.92
C ALA A 108 0.98 11.51 4.48
N ASP A 109 1.73 12.31 3.74
CA ASP A 109 2.34 11.89 2.49
C ASP A 109 3.57 11.02 2.78
N VAL A 110 3.56 9.78 2.34
CA VAL A 110 4.65 8.81 2.55
C VAL A 110 6.01 9.29 2.03
N LEU A 111 6.02 10.16 1.01
CA LEU A 111 7.24 10.77 0.50
C LEU A 111 7.91 11.71 1.51
N ASN A 112 7.17 12.22 2.47
CA ASN A 112 7.62 13.17 3.49
C ASN A 112 7.53 12.60 4.91
N TRP A 113 6.82 11.48 5.09
CA TRP A 113 6.65 10.81 6.37
C TRP A 113 7.83 9.87 6.66
N SER A 114 8.27 9.86 7.92
CA SER A 114 9.35 8.98 8.38
C SER A 114 8.83 8.05 9.46
N PRO A 115 8.62 6.76 9.16
CA PRO A 115 8.22 5.77 10.15
C PRO A 115 9.35 5.44 11.13
N SER A 116 9.00 4.92 12.29
CA SER A 116 9.99 4.34 13.23
C SER A 116 10.73 3.17 12.59
N ALA A 117 12.05 3.19 12.65
CA ALA A 117 12.88 2.14 12.07
C ALA A 117 12.67 0.79 12.76
N ARG A 118 12.76 -0.31 12.00
CA ARG A 118 12.75 -1.71 12.47
C ARG A 118 11.59 -2.05 13.41
N THR A 119 10.43 -1.47 13.17
CA THR A 119 9.27 -1.56 14.07
C THR A 119 8.23 -2.56 13.61
N PHE A 120 7.99 -2.62 12.29
CA PHE A 120 6.85 -3.34 11.75
C PHE A 120 7.24 -4.74 11.25
N ASP A 121 6.57 -5.75 11.76
CA ASP A 121 6.72 -7.16 11.34
C ASP A 121 5.83 -7.51 10.13
N LEU A 122 4.83 -6.67 9.83
CA LEU A 122 4.03 -6.75 8.62
C LEU A 122 3.84 -5.35 8.01
N ILE A 123 4.16 -5.21 6.73
CA ILE A 123 3.86 -4.02 5.92
C ILE A 123 2.89 -4.45 4.81
N ALA A 124 1.87 -3.64 4.54
CA ALA A 124 0.98 -3.84 3.39
C ALA A 124 0.84 -2.57 2.56
N THR A 125 1.01 -2.72 1.25
CA THR A 125 0.88 -1.66 0.24
C THR A 125 0.01 -2.20 -0.90
N ASN A 126 -1.29 -1.89 -0.89
CA ASN A 126 -2.24 -2.46 -1.83
C ASN A 126 -2.76 -1.40 -2.79
N PHE A 127 -2.50 -1.54 -4.10
CA PHE A 127 -2.88 -0.57 -5.13
C PHE A 127 -2.37 0.84 -4.80
N PHE A 128 -1.12 0.89 -4.39
CA PHE A 128 -0.48 2.08 -3.87
C PHE A 128 0.84 2.39 -4.57
N LEU A 129 1.70 1.39 -4.78
CA LEU A 129 3.03 1.60 -5.34
C LEU A 129 2.98 1.99 -6.83
N ASP A 130 1.93 1.61 -7.55
CA ASP A 130 1.69 2.00 -8.95
C ASP A 130 1.37 3.50 -9.15
N CYS A 131 1.07 4.21 -8.05
CA CYS A 131 0.81 5.66 -8.08
C CYS A 131 2.08 6.50 -8.25
N PHE A 132 3.27 5.93 -8.08
CA PHE A 132 4.53 6.66 -8.04
C PHE A 132 5.32 6.55 -9.35
N CYS A 133 5.99 7.64 -9.73
CA CYS A 133 7.04 7.57 -10.75
C CYS A 133 8.26 6.83 -10.18
N ARG A 134 9.18 6.40 -11.07
CA ARG A 134 10.32 5.56 -10.71
C ARG A 134 11.12 6.07 -9.50
N ASP A 135 11.49 7.35 -9.50
CA ASP A 135 12.34 7.94 -8.46
C ASP A 135 11.59 8.09 -7.12
N GLN A 136 10.29 8.34 -7.18
CA GLN A 136 9.43 8.37 -6.01
C GLN A 136 9.23 6.96 -5.44
N LEU A 137 8.99 5.97 -6.30
CA LEU A 137 8.83 4.56 -5.92
C LEU A 137 10.05 4.03 -5.18
N GLU A 138 11.26 4.31 -5.69
CA GLU A 138 12.51 3.95 -5.03
C GLU A 138 12.60 4.54 -3.61
N ARG A 139 12.31 5.83 -3.47
CA ARG A 139 12.32 6.50 -2.15
C ARG A 139 11.26 5.93 -1.18
N VAL A 140 10.05 5.65 -1.68
CA VAL A 140 8.97 5.07 -0.86
C VAL A 140 9.38 3.70 -0.36
N ILE A 141 9.87 2.82 -1.25
CA ILE A 141 10.28 1.47 -0.87
C ILE A 141 11.44 1.50 0.13
N CYS A 142 12.45 2.34 -0.09
CA CYS A 142 13.56 2.50 0.84
C CYS A 142 13.08 2.94 2.24
N ARG A 143 12.19 3.93 2.34
CA ARG A 143 11.64 4.39 3.62
C ARG A 143 10.86 3.30 4.36
N LEU A 144 10.02 2.57 3.64
CA LEU A 144 9.22 1.50 4.22
C LEU A 144 10.11 0.30 4.61
N ALA A 145 11.16 0.03 3.84
CA ALA A 145 12.15 -1.01 4.18
C ALA A 145 12.89 -0.70 5.49
N ILE A 146 13.23 0.56 5.74
CA ILE A 146 13.84 0.99 7.01
C ILE A 146 12.88 0.72 8.19
N ALA A 147 11.58 0.86 7.99
CA ALA A 147 10.56 0.61 9.02
C ALA A 147 10.34 -0.87 9.31
N ALA A 148 10.71 -1.75 8.39
CA ALA A 148 10.52 -3.19 8.51
C ALA A 148 11.42 -3.77 9.60
N ALA A 149 10.85 -4.58 10.48
CA ALA A 149 11.61 -5.40 11.42
C ALA A 149 12.38 -6.51 10.67
N PRO A 150 13.43 -7.08 11.26
CA PRO A 150 14.12 -8.22 10.68
C PRO A 150 13.15 -9.37 10.39
N GLY A 151 13.23 -9.93 9.18
CA GLY A 151 12.35 -11.01 8.74
C GLY A 151 10.90 -10.59 8.49
N ALA A 152 10.60 -9.30 8.46
CA ALA A 152 9.26 -8.78 8.23
C ALA A 152 8.64 -9.33 6.95
N SER A 153 7.33 -9.48 6.96
CA SER A 153 6.53 -9.75 5.76
C SER A 153 6.09 -8.45 5.11
N TRP A 154 6.13 -8.39 3.77
CA TRP A 154 5.54 -7.30 3.02
C TRP A 154 4.51 -7.86 2.05
N LEU A 155 3.24 -7.51 2.26
CA LEU A 155 2.15 -7.84 1.36
C LEU A 155 1.93 -6.70 0.37
N LEU A 156 1.84 -7.06 -0.89
CA LEU A 156 1.65 -6.16 -2.00
C LEU A 156 0.57 -6.71 -2.92
N ALA A 157 -0.45 -5.95 -3.21
CA ALA A 157 -1.36 -6.21 -4.33
C ALA A 157 -1.31 -5.02 -5.28
N ASP A 158 -1.10 -5.27 -6.57
CA ASP A 158 -0.95 -4.18 -7.53
C ASP A 158 -1.29 -4.62 -8.96
N PHE A 159 -1.28 -3.66 -9.87
CA PHE A 159 -1.42 -3.92 -11.30
C PHE A 159 -0.10 -4.41 -11.89
N GLN A 160 -0.21 -5.23 -12.95
CA GLN A 160 0.94 -5.64 -13.74
C GLN A 160 0.60 -5.77 -15.23
N ILE A 161 1.64 -5.79 -16.06
CA ILE A 161 1.53 -6.08 -17.49
C ILE A 161 2.04 -7.50 -17.71
N PRO A 162 1.18 -8.48 -18.04
CA PRO A 162 1.62 -9.84 -18.30
C PRO A 162 2.58 -9.92 -19.48
N SER A 163 3.47 -10.90 -19.47
CA SER A 163 4.48 -11.10 -20.53
C SER A 163 3.91 -11.68 -21.81
N ARG A 164 2.78 -12.40 -21.75
CA ARG A 164 2.21 -13.16 -22.88
C ARG A 164 1.09 -12.39 -23.59
N GLU A 165 1.13 -12.39 -24.91
CA GLU A 165 0.03 -11.96 -25.79
C GLU A 165 -1.07 -13.05 -25.83
N PRO A 166 -2.38 -12.70 -25.99
CA PRO A 166 -2.99 -11.36 -26.16
C PRO A 166 -3.27 -10.62 -24.83
N ARG A 167 -2.99 -11.24 -23.69
CA ARG A 167 -3.26 -10.68 -22.34
C ARG A 167 -2.55 -9.35 -22.14
N ARG A 168 -1.35 -9.24 -22.68
CA ARG A 168 -0.52 -8.04 -22.61
C ARG A 168 -1.16 -6.82 -23.29
N ILE A 169 -1.75 -6.99 -24.49
CA ILE A 169 -2.42 -5.90 -25.21
C ILE A 169 -3.63 -5.41 -24.42
N ARG A 170 -4.47 -6.35 -23.95
CA ARG A 170 -5.64 -6.03 -23.11
C ARG A 170 -5.25 -5.27 -21.85
N SER A 171 -4.24 -5.74 -21.12
CA SER A 171 -3.78 -5.09 -19.88
C SER A 171 -3.22 -3.70 -20.15
N ARG A 172 -2.46 -3.51 -21.25
CA ARG A 172 -1.96 -2.19 -21.67
C ARG A 172 -3.09 -1.21 -21.97
N LEU A 173 -4.14 -1.64 -22.66
CA LEU A 173 -5.29 -0.78 -22.96
C LEU A 173 -6.05 -0.38 -21.70
N ILE A 174 -6.28 -1.32 -20.79
CA ILE A 174 -6.96 -1.06 -19.51
C ILE A 174 -6.13 -0.07 -18.67
N LEU A 175 -4.84 -0.35 -18.49
CA LEU A 175 -3.94 0.52 -17.73
C LEU A 175 -3.82 1.90 -18.38
N TRP A 176 -3.70 2.00 -19.70
CA TRP A 176 -3.68 3.28 -20.40
C TRP A 176 -4.94 4.09 -20.13
N ALA A 177 -6.12 3.49 -20.27
CA ALA A 177 -7.39 4.17 -19.99
C ALA A 177 -7.47 4.62 -18.52
N MET A 178 -7.04 3.77 -17.59
CA MET A 178 -6.98 4.08 -16.17
C MET A 178 -6.03 5.25 -15.87
N TYR A 179 -4.81 5.23 -16.40
CA TYR A 179 -3.85 6.33 -16.19
C TYR A 179 -4.30 7.65 -16.85
N VAL A 180 -4.93 7.60 -18.03
CA VAL A 180 -5.51 8.79 -18.66
C VAL A 180 -6.59 9.38 -17.76
N PHE A 181 -7.50 8.56 -17.26
CA PHE A 181 -8.55 8.99 -16.35
C PHE A 181 -7.99 9.62 -15.07
N PHE A 182 -7.05 8.95 -14.38
CA PHE A 182 -6.46 9.49 -13.15
C PHE A 182 -5.65 10.78 -13.38
N ARG A 183 -4.92 10.87 -14.48
CA ARG A 183 -4.20 12.11 -14.81
C ARG A 183 -5.12 13.30 -15.02
N THR A 184 -6.29 13.10 -15.60
CA THR A 184 -7.26 14.18 -15.82
C THR A 184 -7.98 14.58 -14.53
N THR A 185 -8.17 13.64 -13.59
CA THR A 185 -8.95 13.87 -12.37
C THR A 185 -8.08 14.21 -11.16
N THR A 186 -6.83 13.70 -11.07
CA THR A 186 -6.06 13.74 -9.81
C THR A 186 -4.61 14.22 -9.95
N ARG A 187 -4.15 14.60 -11.14
CA ARG A 187 -2.74 14.97 -11.41
C ARG A 187 -1.73 13.90 -10.99
N LEU A 188 -2.09 12.62 -11.13
CA LEU A 188 -1.22 11.51 -10.79
C LEU A 188 0.16 11.65 -11.47
N PRO A 189 1.30 11.57 -10.75
CA PRO A 189 2.63 11.76 -11.33
C PRO A 189 3.06 10.57 -12.19
N ALA A 190 2.58 9.36 -11.91
CA ALA A 190 2.89 8.17 -12.67
C ALA A 190 2.33 8.24 -14.10
N LYS A 191 3.22 8.07 -15.07
CA LYS A 191 2.85 8.03 -16.50
C LYS A 191 2.75 6.60 -17.04
N ARG A 192 3.35 5.66 -16.34
CA ARG A 192 3.43 4.24 -16.67
C ARG A 192 3.69 3.43 -15.41
N LEU A 193 3.24 2.19 -15.45
CA LEU A 193 3.50 1.23 -14.39
C LEU A 193 5.01 0.94 -14.29
N THR A 194 5.56 1.03 -13.08
CA THR A 194 6.94 0.66 -12.75
C THR A 194 6.87 -0.51 -11.76
N PRO A 195 7.34 -1.71 -12.13
CA PRO A 195 7.34 -2.85 -11.21
C PRO A 195 8.20 -2.57 -9.98
N PRO A 196 7.73 -2.89 -8.75
CA PRO A 196 8.46 -2.63 -7.51
C PRO A 196 9.57 -3.67 -7.23
N ASP A 197 9.57 -4.80 -7.94
CA ASP A 197 10.43 -5.96 -7.69
C ASP A 197 11.91 -5.62 -7.54
N LEU A 198 12.44 -4.80 -8.46
CA LEU A 198 13.85 -4.39 -8.45
C LEU A 198 14.22 -3.62 -7.18
N PHE A 199 13.34 -2.73 -6.74
CA PHE A 199 13.59 -1.88 -5.57
C PHE A 199 13.46 -2.70 -4.28
N LEU A 200 12.45 -3.57 -4.16
CA LEU A 200 12.30 -4.48 -3.03
C LEU A 200 13.52 -5.41 -2.89
N ASN A 201 14.00 -5.96 -4.02
CA ASN A 201 15.19 -6.79 -4.02
C ASN A 201 16.46 -6.03 -3.58
N ARG A 202 16.61 -4.75 -3.94
CA ARG A 202 17.74 -3.91 -3.51
C ARG A 202 17.73 -3.66 -2.00
N GLU A 203 16.55 -3.53 -1.40
CA GLU A 203 16.36 -3.39 0.05
C GLU A 203 16.45 -4.75 0.79
N GLY A 204 16.84 -5.82 0.10
CA GLY A 204 17.05 -7.14 0.69
C GLY A 204 15.79 -8.00 0.81
N PHE A 205 14.63 -7.51 0.40
CA PHE A 205 13.43 -8.35 0.36
C PHE A 205 13.53 -9.39 -0.74
N ARG A 206 12.95 -10.58 -0.48
CA ARG A 206 12.87 -11.68 -1.44
C ARG A 206 11.42 -12.08 -1.65
N LEU A 207 11.03 -12.22 -2.91
CA LEU A 207 9.70 -12.70 -3.27
C LEU A 207 9.54 -14.14 -2.77
N HIS A 208 8.61 -14.34 -1.84
CA HIS A 208 8.30 -15.65 -1.29
C HIS A 208 7.20 -16.34 -2.11
N ARG A 209 6.10 -15.62 -2.39
CA ARG A 209 4.99 -16.14 -3.20
C ARG A 209 4.37 -15.01 -4.04
N ARG A 210 3.88 -15.36 -5.23
CA ARG A 210 3.08 -14.49 -6.11
C ARG A 210 1.88 -15.24 -6.64
N ILE A 211 0.71 -14.60 -6.65
CA ILE A 211 -0.51 -15.08 -7.30
C ILE A 211 -0.92 -14.03 -8.33
N GLU A 212 -1.20 -14.46 -9.55
CA GLU A 212 -1.76 -13.62 -10.60
C GLU A 212 -3.27 -13.78 -10.67
N ALA A 213 -3.98 -12.68 -10.89
CA ALA A 213 -5.42 -12.64 -11.05
C ALA A 213 -5.81 -11.82 -12.29
N GLU A 214 -7.07 -11.91 -12.69
CA GLU A 214 -7.66 -11.14 -13.79
C GLU A 214 -6.84 -11.23 -15.09
N TRP A 215 -6.49 -12.48 -15.46
CA TRP A 215 -5.72 -12.75 -16.69
C TRP A 215 -4.31 -12.15 -16.65
N GLY A 216 -3.76 -11.97 -15.46
CA GLY A 216 -2.44 -11.40 -15.23
C GLY A 216 -2.42 -9.86 -15.21
N LEU A 217 -3.58 -9.19 -15.10
CA LEU A 217 -3.65 -7.75 -14.89
C LEU A 217 -3.33 -7.37 -13.44
N LEU A 218 -3.69 -8.22 -12.50
CA LEU A 218 -3.47 -8.04 -11.08
C LEU A 218 -2.50 -9.10 -10.57
N HIS A 219 -1.72 -8.74 -9.57
CA HIS A 219 -0.94 -9.70 -8.80
C HIS A 219 -1.02 -9.40 -7.31
N SER A 220 -0.79 -10.43 -6.53
CA SER A 220 -0.62 -10.36 -5.08
C SER A 220 0.70 -11.02 -4.74
N ASP A 221 1.52 -10.33 -3.96
CA ASP A 221 2.84 -10.79 -3.58
C ASP A 221 2.97 -10.85 -2.07
N TRP A 222 3.69 -11.86 -1.64
CA TRP A 222 4.27 -11.93 -0.32
C TRP A 222 5.79 -11.89 -0.43
N TRP A 223 6.37 -10.82 0.08
CA TRP A 223 7.81 -10.62 0.18
C TRP A 223 8.27 -10.85 1.61
N ARG A 224 9.49 -11.38 1.79
CA ARG A 224 10.13 -11.51 3.09
C ARG A 224 11.36 -10.62 3.15
N GLY A 225 11.45 -9.85 4.21
CA GLY A 225 12.59 -9.01 4.53
C GLY A 225 13.82 -9.81 4.96
N PRO A 226 15.00 -9.18 4.98
CA PRO A 226 16.21 -9.81 5.51
C PRO A 226 16.00 -10.20 6.97
N GLY A 227 16.40 -11.42 7.33
CA GLY A 227 16.45 -11.89 8.71
C GLY A 227 17.46 -11.09 9.54
N GLU A 228 17.47 -11.30 10.83
CA GLU A 228 18.64 -10.88 11.62
C GLU A 228 19.86 -11.53 11.02
N SER A 229 20.86 -10.72 10.64
CA SER A 229 22.18 -11.25 10.29
C SER A 229 22.67 -11.94 11.55
N GLY A 230 22.61 -13.27 11.56
CA GLY A 230 23.23 -14.02 12.63
C GLY A 230 24.68 -13.54 12.72
N ASN A 231 25.08 -13.02 13.87
CA ASN A 231 26.49 -12.88 14.19
C ASN A 231 27.13 -14.26 13.97
N LEU A 232 27.79 -14.41 12.84
CA LEU A 232 28.78 -15.47 12.67
C LEU A 232 29.91 -15.09 13.64
N THR A 233 29.84 -15.62 14.86
CA THR A 233 30.94 -15.71 15.81
C THR A 233 31.94 -16.71 15.29
#